data_8e846736c9c629219594c08ab82f4d9a
#
_entry.id   8e846736c9c629219594c08ab82f4d9a
#
_cell.length_a   1.000
_cell.length_b   1.000
_cell.length_c   1.000
_cell.angle_alpha   90.00
_cell.angle_beta   90.00
_cell.angle_gamma   90.00
#
_symmetry.space_group_name_H-M   'P 1'
#
loop_
_entity.id
_entity.type
_entity.pdbx_description
1 polymer ?
#
loop_
_entity_poly.entity_id
_entity_poly.type
_entity_poly.pdbx_seq_one_letter_code
_entity_poly.pdbx_strand_id
1 'polypeptide(L)'
;WTQGMYKSGFHIVSFQLKKRIPIGRGGMILTNDKKAADWFRKMTYDGRDLTISYMDDDFEYCGYHYYMTPEDAARGILLMDQVPKKNLDSGNNRTYSDLSTKRIFNE
;
A
#
# COMPACT_ATOMS: atom_id res chain seq x y z
N TRP A 1 10.80 -6.96 1.39
CA TRP A 1 9.88 -8.08 1.55
C TRP A 1 10.63 -9.37 1.84
N THR A 2 10.23 -10.11 2.85
CA THR A 2 10.66 -11.47 3.11
C THR A 2 9.43 -12.27 3.53
N GLN A 3 9.26 -13.47 3.00
CA GLN A 3 8.14 -14.33 3.37
C GLN A 3 8.14 -14.58 4.88
N GLY A 4 6.98 -14.42 5.53
CA GLY A 4 6.82 -14.58 6.98
C GLY A 4 7.29 -13.38 7.82
N MET A 5 7.64 -12.27 7.21
CA MET A 5 8.01 -11.04 7.94
C MET A 5 6.82 -10.42 8.68
N TYR A 6 5.60 -10.61 8.16
CA TYR A 6 4.39 -10.14 8.83
C TYR A 6 4.12 -10.98 10.09
N LYS A 7 3.89 -10.31 11.20
CA LYS A 7 3.56 -10.96 12.47
C LYS A 7 2.21 -10.54 13.01
N SER A 8 1.98 -9.23 13.14
CA SER A 8 0.74 -8.67 13.67
C SER A 8 0.66 -7.16 13.41
N GLY A 9 -0.51 -6.58 13.63
CA GLY A 9 -0.74 -5.14 13.49
C GLY A 9 -0.96 -4.71 12.04
N PHE A 10 -0.40 -3.56 11.68
CA PHE A 10 -0.50 -3.00 10.33
C PHE A 10 0.89 -2.87 9.72
N HIS A 11 1.13 -3.57 8.61
CA HIS A 11 2.36 -3.42 7.84
C HIS A 11 2.06 -2.67 6.55
N ILE A 12 2.75 -1.56 6.36
CA ILE A 12 2.65 -0.75 5.13
C ILE A 12 3.74 -1.20 4.17
N VAL A 13 3.33 -1.67 2.99
CA VAL A 13 4.23 -2.06 1.90
C VAL A 13 4.14 -1.02 0.80
N SER A 14 5.24 -0.41 0.44
CA SER A 14 5.32 0.55 -0.67
C SER A 14 5.78 -0.14 -1.96
N PHE A 15 5.15 0.21 -3.08
CA PHE A 15 5.51 -0.26 -4.42
C PHE A 15 6.20 0.82 -5.28
N GLN A 16 6.77 1.82 -4.63
CA GLN A 16 7.56 2.86 -5.29
C GLN A 16 8.76 2.22 -6.03
N LEU A 17 9.25 2.86 -7.12
CA LEU A 17 10.28 2.30 -8.02
C LEU A 17 11.56 1.82 -7.33
N LYS A 18 11.94 2.40 -6.18
CA LYS A 18 13.13 1.99 -5.42
C LYS A 18 12.87 0.81 -4.47
N LYS A 19 11.66 0.26 -4.46
CA LYS A 19 11.29 -0.85 -3.58
C LYS A 19 11.50 -2.19 -4.26
N ARG A 20 11.39 -3.28 -3.48
CA ARG A 20 11.63 -4.64 -3.98
C ARG A 20 10.59 -5.12 -4.99
N ILE A 21 9.40 -4.59 -4.92
CA ILE A 21 8.34 -4.79 -5.91
C ILE A 21 8.09 -3.41 -6.55
N PRO A 22 8.86 -3.06 -7.59
CA PRO A 22 8.86 -1.71 -8.14
C PRO A 22 7.75 -1.52 -9.18
N ILE A 23 6.51 -1.49 -8.74
CA ILE A 23 5.37 -1.20 -9.63
C ILE A 23 5.47 0.25 -10.15
N GLY A 24 5.94 1.18 -9.28
CA GLY A 24 6.11 2.59 -9.59
C GLY A 24 5.26 3.49 -8.70
N ARG A 25 4.12 3.01 -8.28
CA ARG A 25 3.18 3.71 -7.40
C ARG A 25 2.38 2.72 -6.56
N GLY A 26 1.62 3.25 -5.62
CA GLY A 26 0.74 2.45 -4.76
C GLY A 26 1.49 1.74 -3.65
N GLY A 27 0.76 0.88 -2.99
CA GLY A 27 1.22 0.11 -1.84
C GLY A 27 0.18 -0.89 -1.41
N MET A 28 0.43 -1.52 -0.27
CA MET A 28 -0.47 -2.49 0.34
C MET A 28 -0.41 -2.36 1.85
N ILE A 29 -1.55 -2.54 2.50
CA ILE A 29 -1.63 -2.69 3.95
C ILE A 29 -1.89 -4.16 4.26
N LEU A 30 -1.01 -4.75 5.06
CA LEU A 30 -1.19 -6.10 5.59
C LEU A 30 -1.71 -6.00 7.01
N THR A 31 -2.79 -6.73 7.30
CA THR A 31 -3.37 -6.83 8.64
C THR A 31 -4.12 -8.15 8.80
N ASN A 32 -4.18 -8.66 10.03
CA ASN A 32 -5.05 -9.76 10.45
C ASN A 32 -6.33 -9.27 11.13
N ASP A 33 -6.51 -7.96 11.28
CA ASP A 33 -7.77 -7.37 11.72
C ASP A 33 -8.75 -7.31 10.54
N LYS A 34 -9.74 -8.23 10.56
CA LYS A 34 -10.74 -8.31 9.50
C LYS A 34 -11.58 -7.04 9.40
N LYS A 35 -11.96 -6.43 10.53
CA LYS A 35 -12.80 -5.21 10.53
C LYS A 35 -12.03 -4.05 9.89
N ALA A 36 -10.76 -3.89 10.25
CA ALA A 36 -9.91 -2.88 9.64
C ALA A 36 -9.70 -3.15 8.14
N ALA A 37 -9.49 -4.40 7.73
CA ALA A 37 -9.34 -4.75 6.31
C ALA A 37 -10.60 -4.43 5.50
N ASP A 38 -11.78 -4.73 6.03
CA ASP A 38 -13.05 -4.44 5.37
C ASP A 38 -13.29 -2.92 5.28
N TRP A 39 -12.97 -2.18 6.34
CA TRP A 39 -13.01 -0.72 6.34
C TRP A 39 -12.04 -0.10 5.30
N PHE A 40 -10.79 -0.57 5.25
CA PHE A 40 -9.82 -0.10 4.24
C PHE A 40 -10.28 -0.36 2.81
N ARG A 41 -10.93 -1.52 2.55
CA ARG A 41 -11.49 -1.80 1.22
C ARG A 41 -12.55 -0.78 0.83
N LYS A 42 -13.51 -0.49 1.71
CA LYS A 42 -14.51 0.56 1.48
C LYS A 42 -13.83 1.91 1.25
N MET A 43 -12.89 2.29 2.10
CA MET A 43 -12.20 3.58 2.00
C MET A 43 -11.40 3.75 0.70
N THR A 44 -10.84 2.68 0.13
CA THR A 44 -10.11 2.75 -1.14
C THR A 44 -11.01 2.80 -2.37
N TYR A 45 -12.29 2.47 -2.24
CA TYR A 45 -13.28 2.45 -3.32
C TYR A 45 -14.42 3.45 -3.07
N ASP A 46 -14.07 4.70 -2.83
CA ASP A 46 -15.03 5.80 -2.70
C ASP A 46 -16.04 5.62 -1.55
N GLY A 47 -15.71 4.82 -0.55
CA GLY A 47 -16.58 4.48 0.59
C GLY A 47 -17.56 3.35 0.31
N ARG A 48 -17.51 2.74 -0.87
CA ARG A 48 -18.47 1.74 -1.33
C ARG A 48 -18.23 0.35 -0.78
N ASP A 49 -19.31 -0.39 -0.59
CA ASP A 49 -19.29 -1.83 -0.38
C ASP A 49 -19.42 -2.56 -1.72
N LEU A 50 -18.30 -3.10 -2.24
CA LEU A 50 -18.27 -3.79 -3.52
C LEU A 50 -18.93 -5.18 -3.50
N THR A 51 -19.42 -5.65 -2.35
CA THR A 51 -20.09 -6.94 -2.21
C THR A 51 -21.60 -6.87 -2.46
N ILE A 52 -22.14 -5.65 -2.55
CA ILE A 52 -23.56 -5.39 -2.79
C ILE A 52 -23.75 -4.51 -4.02
N SER A 53 -24.99 -4.45 -4.51
CA SER A 53 -25.35 -3.57 -5.62
C SER A 53 -25.18 -2.11 -5.25
N TYR A 54 -24.81 -1.27 -6.21
CA TYR A 54 -24.77 0.19 -6.03
C TYR A 54 -26.11 0.76 -5.50
N MET A 55 -27.22 0.18 -5.93
CA MET A 55 -28.55 0.65 -5.53
C MET A 55 -28.90 0.31 -4.08
N ASP A 56 -28.22 -0.68 -3.52
CA ASP A 56 -28.46 -1.18 -2.15
C ASP A 56 -27.38 -0.71 -1.17
N ASP A 57 -26.41 0.10 -1.62
CA ASP A 57 -25.30 0.58 -0.81
C ASP A 57 -25.68 1.87 -0.08
N ASP A 58 -25.66 1.85 1.24
CA ASP A 58 -25.97 3.00 2.09
C ASP A 58 -24.86 4.07 2.13
N PHE A 59 -23.69 3.79 1.55
CA PHE A 59 -22.54 4.71 1.55
C PHE A 59 -22.20 5.23 2.95
N GLU A 60 -22.00 4.34 3.89
CA GLU A 60 -21.70 4.69 5.29
C GLU A 60 -20.47 5.60 5.47
N TYR A 61 -19.56 5.62 4.49
CA TYR A 61 -18.28 6.34 4.58
C TYR A 61 -18.02 7.19 3.35
N CYS A 62 -17.45 8.38 3.58
CA CYS A 62 -16.76 9.12 2.53
C CYS A 62 -15.39 8.50 2.31
N GLY A 63 -15.21 7.79 1.21
CA GLY A 63 -13.94 7.15 0.86
C GLY A 63 -13.13 7.93 -0.17
N TYR A 64 -12.13 7.26 -0.71
CA TYR A 64 -11.18 7.81 -1.67
C TYR A 64 -11.06 6.90 -2.88
N HIS A 65 -10.69 7.48 -4.01
CA HIS A 65 -10.41 6.75 -5.25
C HIS A 65 -8.95 6.27 -5.27
N TYR A 66 -8.62 5.28 -4.41
CA TYR A 66 -7.25 4.84 -4.15
C TYR A 66 -7.01 3.36 -4.50
N TYR A 67 -7.89 2.75 -5.24
CA TYR A 67 -7.65 1.39 -5.69
C TYR A 67 -6.55 1.31 -6.75
N MET A 68 -5.84 0.19 -6.75
CA MET A 68 -4.83 -0.10 -7.75
C MET A 68 -5.48 -0.38 -9.10
N THR A 69 -4.92 0.15 -10.19
CA THR A 69 -5.40 -0.18 -11.53
C THR A 69 -5.11 -1.64 -11.88
N PRO A 70 -5.92 -2.28 -12.76
CA PRO A 70 -5.66 -3.64 -13.19
C PRO A 70 -4.26 -3.84 -13.78
N GLU A 71 -3.74 -2.87 -14.52
CA GLU A 71 -2.40 -2.89 -15.12
C GLU A 71 -1.30 -2.89 -14.04
N ASP A 72 -1.44 -2.04 -13.02
CA ASP A 72 -0.51 -1.99 -11.90
C ASP A 72 -0.57 -3.29 -11.09
N ALA A 73 -1.76 -3.84 -10.88
CA ALA A 73 -1.95 -5.11 -10.18
C ALA A 73 -1.32 -6.28 -10.96
N ALA A 74 -1.55 -6.36 -12.26
CA ALA A 74 -0.96 -7.39 -13.13
C ALA A 74 0.59 -7.29 -13.12
N ARG A 75 1.13 -6.08 -13.25
CA ARG A 75 2.57 -5.83 -13.13
C ARG A 75 3.09 -6.27 -11.76
N GLY A 76 2.37 -5.97 -10.70
CA GLY A 76 2.73 -6.36 -9.33
C GLY A 76 2.81 -7.87 -9.15
N ILE A 77 1.86 -8.62 -9.69
CA ILE A 77 1.84 -10.10 -9.65
C ILE A 77 3.07 -10.66 -10.36
N LEU A 78 3.37 -10.19 -11.57
CA LEU A 78 4.55 -10.63 -12.34
C LEU A 78 5.87 -10.32 -11.60
N LEU A 79 5.97 -9.14 -11.00
CA LEU A 79 7.16 -8.76 -10.23
C LEU A 79 7.29 -9.56 -8.93
N MET A 80 6.18 -9.87 -8.26
CA MET A 80 6.20 -10.70 -7.05
C MET A 80 6.72 -12.10 -7.29
N ASP A 81 6.41 -12.70 -8.43
CA ASP A 81 6.91 -14.03 -8.80
C ASP A 81 8.43 -14.06 -8.95
N GLN A 82 9.04 -12.93 -9.27
CA GLN A 82 10.50 -12.79 -9.44
C GLN A 82 11.24 -12.42 -8.15
N VAL A 83 10.52 -11.99 -7.09
CA VAL A 83 11.16 -11.60 -5.83
C VAL A 83 11.56 -12.84 -5.03
N PRO A 84 12.85 -12.96 -4.62
CA PRO A 84 13.26 -14.06 -3.75
C PRO A 84 12.43 -14.13 -2.47
N LYS A 85 12.12 -15.35 -2.02
CA LYS A 85 11.35 -15.57 -0.77
C LYS A 85 12.02 -14.97 0.45
N LYS A 86 13.36 -14.90 0.45
CA LYS A 86 14.17 -14.29 1.51
C LYS A 86 15.00 -13.15 0.93
N ASN A 87 14.89 -11.99 1.53
CA ASN A 87 15.61 -10.79 1.10
C ASN A 87 16.39 -10.23 2.27
N LEU A 88 17.64 -9.84 2.02
CA LEU A 88 18.45 -9.14 3.01
C LEU A 88 17.88 -7.74 3.27
N ASP A 89 18.00 -7.29 4.50
CA ASP A 89 17.72 -5.90 4.84
C ASP A 89 18.71 -5.00 4.08
N SER A 90 18.20 -3.94 3.46
CA SER A 90 19.04 -2.96 2.76
C SER A 90 19.80 -2.04 3.73
N GLY A 91 19.59 -2.22 5.02
CA GLY A 91 20.20 -1.38 6.05
C GLY A 91 19.56 0.01 6.15
N ASN A 92 20.08 0.78 7.08
CA ASN A 92 19.59 2.11 7.38
C ASN A 92 20.29 3.12 6.46
N ASN A 93 19.66 3.47 5.36
CA ASN A 93 20.21 4.46 4.43
C ASN A 93 19.97 5.88 4.99
N ARG A 94 20.90 6.38 5.81
CA ARG A 94 20.83 7.68 6.50
C ARG A 94 21.22 8.88 5.61
N THR A 95 21.19 8.71 4.29
CA THR A 95 21.59 9.77 3.35
C THR A 95 20.46 10.73 2.97
N TYR A 96 19.38 10.76 3.74
CA TYR A 96 18.32 11.74 3.53
C TYR A 96 18.79 13.12 3.99
N SER A 97 18.55 14.14 3.14
CA SER A 97 18.78 15.52 3.51
C SER A 97 17.85 15.92 4.67
N ASP A 98 18.37 16.68 5.60
CA ASP A 98 17.53 17.35 6.60
C ASP A 98 16.70 18.43 5.89
N LEU A 99 15.39 18.19 5.82
CA LEU A 99 14.47 19.09 5.13
C LEU A 99 14.31 20.43 5.86
N SER A 100 14.52 20.46 7.17
CA SER A 100 14.46 21.72 7.95
C SER A 100 15.51 22.73 7.51
N THR A 101 16.60 22.29 6.86
CA THR A 101 17.65 23.16 6.31
C THR A 101 17.35 23.69 4.91
N LYS A 102 16.27 23.25 4.30
CA LYS A 102 15.93 23.63 2.91
C LYS A 102 15.10 24.93 2.91
N ARG A 103 15.44 25.81 1.96
CA ARG A 103 14.82 27.14 1.82
C ARG A 103 13.29 27.09 1.82
N ILE A 104 12.70 26.11 1.11
CA ILE A 104 11.25 25.96 1.00
C ILE A 104 10.52 25.79 2.35
N PHE A 105 11.24 25.41 3.41
CA PHE A 105 10.67 25.24 4.75
C PHE A 105 11.07 26.36 5.71
N ASN A 106 11.80 27.37 5.23
CA ASN A 106 12.35 28.50 6.03
C ASN A 106 11.94 29.88 5.49
N GLU A 107 10.88 29.96 4.70
CA GLU A 107 10.26 31.21 4.23
C GLU A 107 9.13 31.67 5.12
#